data_463669917e547a3b8595233004f451e7
#
_entry.id   463669917e547a3b8595233004f451e7
#
_cell.length_a   1.000
_cell.length_b   1.000
_cell.length_c   1.000
_cell.angle_alpha   90.00
_cell.angle_beta   90.00
_cell.angle_gamma   90.00
#
_symmetry.space_group_name_H-M   'P 1'
#
loop_
_entity.id
_entity.type
_entity.pdbx_description
1 polymer ?
#
loop_
_entity_poly.entity_id
_entity_poly.type
_entity_poly.pdbx_seq_one_letter_code
_entity_poly.pdbx_strand_id
1 'polypeptide(L)'
;MERNCRDVRVANRIDGSPWVIRVIEYQGDAPGSSTAILGGMYGDKPMSCLAVHQIDRLLRNKAELSGSVILVPAANPPALEVGNRINPDHLALNRRFPGNISGFLTDQIARALVGEVLVGVDCILDLHSGTPSMALWYTYDFGDLELSSAFGYLPVIEGQHSPGQLGTVATERGVGLLLPEWGGATLTQFT
;
A
#
# COMPACT_ATOMS: atom_id res chain seq x y z
N MET A 1 -3.91 -19.07 -13.70
CA MET A 1 -3.44 -18.03 -12.75
C MET A 1 -2.44 -18.62 -11.78
N GLU A 2 -1.25 -18.06 -11.70
CA GLU A 2 -0.17 -18.48 -10.80
C GLU A 2 -0.11 -17.52 -9.58
N ARG A 3 0.13 -18.08 -8.38
CA ARG A 3 0.30 -17.32 -7.14
C ARG A 3 1.68 -17.61 -6.54
N ASN A 4 2.45 -16.56 -6.29
CA ASN A 4 3.76 -16.64 -5.65
C ASN A 4 3.81 -15.77 -4.40
N CYS A 5 4.75 -16.06 -3.48
CA CYS A 5 5.01 -15.24 -2.30
C CYS A 5 6.52 -15.05 -2.14
N ARG A 6 6.94 -13.82 -1.90
CA ARG A 6 8.33 -13.50 -1.59
C ARG A 6 8.45 -12.50 -0.45
N ASP A 7 9.60 -12.47 0.16
CA ASP A 7 9.97 -11.48 1.16
C ASP A 7 11.01 -10.53 0.58
N VAL A 8 10.70 -9.23 0.61
CA VAL A 8 11.66 -8.17 0.30
C VAL A 8 12.35 -7.76 1.59
N ARG A 9 13.66 -8.01 1.67
CA ARG A 9 14.47 -7.62 2.82
C ARG A 9 14.78 -6.13 2.75
N VAL A 10 14.50 -5.40 3.84
CA VAL A 10 14.68 -3.95 3.92
C VAL A 10 15.94 -3.60 4.70
N ALA A 11 16.01 -4.03 5.95
CA ALA A 11 17.06 -3.70 6.91
C ALA A 11 17.20 -4.80 7.96
N ASN A 12 18.14 -4.66 8.88
CA ASN A 12 18.27 -5.56 10.04
C ASN A 12 17.74 -4.88 11.31
N ARG A 13 17.08 -5.68 12.15
CA ARG A 13 16.83 -5.35 13.55
C ARG A 13 18.16 -5.39 14.34
N ILE A 14 18.11 -4.89 15.55
CA ILE A 14 19.29 -4.88 16.43
C ILE A 14 19.79 -6.30 16.80
N ASP A 15 18.90 -7.28 16.78
CA ASP A 15 19.22 -8.69 17.01
C ASP A 15 19.74 -9.42 15.76
N GLY A 16 19.91 -8.72 14.64
CA GLY A 16 20.35 -9.24 13.35
C GLY A 16 19.26 -9.85 12.50
N SER A 17 18.05 -10.05 12.99
CA SER A 17 16.92 -10.51 12.18
C SER A 17 16.50 -9.46 11.16
N PRO A 18 16.00 -9.85 9.97
CA PRO A 18 15.63 -8.87 8.96
C PRO A 18 14.27 -8.23 9.23
N TRP A 19 14.12 -6.96 8.88
CA TRP A 19 12.85 -6.38 8.51
C TRP A 19 12.51 -6.82 7.08
N VAL A 20 11.32 -7.36 6.90
CA VAL A 20 10.86 -7.85 5.59
C VAL A 20 9.48 -7.30 5.26
N ILE A 21 9.26 -7.02 3.98
CA ILE A 21 7.95 -6.73 3.41
C ILE A 21 7.49 -8.00 2.69
N ARG A 22 6.38 -8.61 3.15
CA ARG A 22 5.77 -9.74 2.48
C ARG A 22 5.04 -9.26 1.23
N VAL A 23 5.36 -9.86 0.09
CA VAL A 23 4.72 -9.61 -1.21
C VAL A 23 4.05 -10.88 -1.69
N ILE A 24 2.80 -10.78 -2.13
CA ILE A 24 2.02 -11.85 -2.74
C ILE A 24 1.73 -11.43 -4.17
N GLU A 25 2.12 -12.24 -5.12
CA GLU A 25 2.02 -11.94 -6.55
C GLU A 25 1.07 -12.92 -7.21
N TYR A 26 0.14 -12.40 -8.00
CA TYR A 26 -0.74 -13.15 -8.86
C TYR A 26 -0.43 -12.82 -10.31
N GLN A 27 -0.11 -13.83 -11.10
CA GLN A 27 0.08 -13.70 -12.54
C GLN A 27 -1.10 -14.35 -13.25
N GLY A 28 -1.81 -13.56 -14.02
CA GLY A 28 -2.91 -14.04 -14.86
C GLY A 28 -2.42 -14.75 -16.12
N ASP A 29 -3.30 -15.53 -16.72
CA ASP A 29 -2.99 -16.31 -17.93
C ASP A 29 -3.14 -15.46 -19.22
N ALA A 30 -3.80 -14.30 -19.12
CA ALA A 30 -3.99 -13.36 -20.22
C ALA A 30 -3.25 -12.04 -19.98
N PRO A 31 -2.81 -11.33 -21.05
CA PRO A 31 -2.25 -9.99 -20.93
C PRO A 31 -3.24 -9.00 -20.29
N GLY A 32 -2.71 -8.04 -19.54
CA GLY A 32 -3.51 -7.01 -18.88
C GLY A 32 -2.62 -6.13 -18.01
N SER A 33 -3.22 -5.17 -17.32
CA SER A 33 -2.52 -4.23 -16.44
C SER A 33 -1.94 -4.90 -15.21
N SER A 34 -0.85 -4.35 -14.71
CA SER A 34 -0.22 -4.73 -13.44
C SER A 34 -0.67 -3.77 -12.33
N THR A 35 -1.34 -4.30 -11.32
CA THR A 35 -1.86 -3.49 -10.21
C THR A 35 -1.22 -3.90 -8.90
N ALA A 36 -0.65 -2.94 -8.16
CA ALA A 36 -0.20 -3.16 -6.79
C ALA A 36 -1.25 -2.68 -5.79
N ILE A 37 -1.54 -3.49 -4.77
CA ILE A 37 -2.48 -3.16 -3.69
C ILE A 37 -1.72 -3.17 -2.38
N LEU A 38 -1.62 -2.00 -1.75
CA LEU A 38 -0.88 -1.79 -0.52
C LEU A 38 -1.84 -1.64 0.67
N GLY A 39 -1.48 -2.25 1.79
CA GLY A 39 -2.07 -2.02 3.10
C GLY A 39 -1.00 -1.74 4.13
N GLY A 40 -1.39 -1.15 5.27
CA GLY A 40 -0.47 -0.97 6.40
C GLY A 40 0.63 0.07 6.18
N MET A 41 0.33 1.16 5.46
CA MET A 41 1.21 2.32 5.33
C MET A 41 1.47 2.98 6.70
N TYR A 42 0.47 2.93 7.59
CA TYR A 42 0.50 3.46 8.95
C TYR A 42 0.15 2.39 9.98
N GLY A 43 0.92 2.29 11.06
CA GLY A 43 0.73 1.27 12.08
C GLY A 43 -0.50 1.44 12.96
N ASP A 44 -0.99 2.66 13.10
CA ASP A 44 -2.25 2.99 13.80
C ASP A 44 -3.52 2.72 12.96
N LYS A 45 -3.36 2.22 11.72
CA LYS A 45 -4.45 1.96 10.77
C LYS A 45 -4.40 0.52 10.21
N PRO A 46 -4.52 -0.53 11.05
CA PRO A 46 -4.32 -1.91 10.62
C PRO A 46 -5.44 -2.47 9.72
N MET A 47 -6.57 -1.77 9.58
CA MET A 47 -7.73 -2.24 8.81
C MET A 47 -7.38 -2.48 7.34
N SER A 48 -6.49 -1.66 6.75
CA SER A 48 -6.05 -1.86 5.38
C SER A 48 -5.24 -3.16 5.20
N CYS A 49 -4.50 -3.61 6.22
CA CYS A 49 -3.82 -4.91 6.20
C CYS A 49 -4.84 -6.05 6.07
N LEU A 50 -5.92 -6.01 6.86
CA LEU A 50 -6.99 -6.99 6.82
C LEU A 50 -7.70 -7.00 5.46
N ALA A 51 -7.94 -5.81 4.88
CA ALA A 51 -8.52 -5.69 3.55
C ALA A 51 -7.66 -6.37 2.48
N VAL A 52 -6.33 -6.17 2.48
CA VAL A 52 -5.42 -6.84 1.54
C VAL A 52 -5.43 -8.36 1.74
N HIS A 53 -5.44 -8.85 2.98
CA HIS A 53 -5.58 -10.28 3.24
C HIS A 53 -6.92 -10.85 2.74
N GLN A 54 -7.99 -10.08 2.84
CA GLN A 54 -9.29 -10.49 2.31
C GLN A 54 -9.27 -10.55 0.78
N ILE A 55 -8.61 -9.60 0.12
CA ILE A 55 -8.38 -9.61 -1.32
C ILE A 55 -7.59 -10.87 -1.74
N ASP A 56 -6.51 -11.23 -1.02
CA ASP A 56 -5.77 -12.48 -1.26
C ASP A 56 -6.70 -13.70 -1.19
N ARG A 57 -7.59 -13.77 -0.19
CA ARG A 57 -8.57 -14.87 -0.07
C ARG A 57 -9.54 -14.92 -1.25
N LEU A 58 -10.01 -13.77 -1.70
CA LEU A 58 -10.93 -13.68 -2.86
C LEU A 58 -10.23 -14.09 -4.15
N LEU A 59 -9.00 -13.64 -4.38
CA LEU A 59 -8.22 -13.97 -5.57
C LEU A 59 -7.89 -15.45 -5.66
N ARG A 60 -7.62 -16.13 -4.55
CA ARG A 60 -7.39 -17.59 -4.53
C ARG A 60 -8.55 -18.40 -5.10
N ASN A 61 -9.76 -17.86 -5.06
CA ASN A 61 -10.97 -18.53 -5.54
C ASN A 61 -11.40 -18.03 -6.94
N LYS A 62 -10.63 -17.14 -7.57
CA LYS A 62 -10.89 -16.67 -8.93
C LYS A 62 -10.36 -17.67 -9.94
N ALA A 63 -11.17 -17.94 -10.97
CA ALA A 63 -10.78 -18.84 -12.07
C ALA A 63 -9.87 -18.13 -13.07
N GLU A 64 -10.08 -16.85 -13.30
CA GLU A 64 -9.40 -16.08 -14.36
C GLU A 64 -8.92 -14.73 -13.84
N LEU A 65 -7.76 -14.31 -14.31
CA LEU A 65 -7.16 -12.99 -14.12
C LEU A 65 -6.47 -12.59 -15.41
N SER A 66 -6.67 -11.35 -15.84
CA SER A 66 -5.86 -10.71 -16.89
C SER A 66 -4.87 -9.76 -16.25
N GLY A 67 -3.62 -9.76 -16.72
CA GLY A 67 -2.54 -8.97 -16.13
C GLY A 67 -1.99 -9.57 -14.84
N SER A 68 -1.58 -8.72 -13.92
CA SER A 68 -1.00 -9.15 -12.64
C SER A 68 -1.51 -8.33 -11.45
N VAL A 69 -1.54 -8.96 -10.28
CA VAL A 69 -1.85 -8.29 -9.01
C VAL A 69 -0.75 -8.55 -8.00
N ILE A 70 -0.21 -7.47 -7.44
CA ILE A 70 0.79 -7.51 -6.38
C ILE A 70 0.11 -7.05 -5.09
N LEU A 71 0.08 -7.90 -4.07
CA LEU A 71 -0.49 -7.58 -2.78
C LEU A 71 0.61 -7.38 -1.74
N VAL A 72 0.55 -6.28 -1.01
CA VAL A 72 1.44 -5.97 0.11
C VAL A 72 0.57 -5.75 1.36
N PRO A 73 0.32 -6.78 2.17
CA PRO A 73 -0.55 -6.65 3.34
C PRO A 73 -0.01 -5.68 4.39
N ALA A 74 1.31 -5.58 4.52
CA ALA A 74 1.98 -4.74 5.51
C ALA A 74 3.13 -3.98 4.84
N ALA A 75 2.85 -2.79 4.28
CA ALA A 75 3.85 -1.95 3.62
C ALA A 75 4.86 -1.35 4.61
N ASN A 76 4.47 -1.22 5.88
CA ASN A 76 5.29 -0.62 6.94
C ASN A 76 5.33 -1.50 8.21
N PRO A 77 6.03 -2.65 8.19
CA PRO A 77 6.06 -3.57 9.30
C PRO A 77 6.51 -2.95 10.64
N PRO A 78 7.54 -2.08 10.71
CA PRO A 78 7.96 -1.51 12.00
C PRO A 78 6.90 -0.63 12.67
N ALA A 79 6.16 0.17 11.89
CA ALA A 79 5.09 1.00 12.42
C ALA A 79 3.91 0.14 12.92
N LEU A 80 3.59 -0.94 12.20
CA LEU A 80 2.52 -1.89 12.57
C LEU A 80 2.86 -2.64 13.87
N GLU A 81 4.12 -3.04 14.07
CA GLU A 81 4.54 -3.72 15.31
C GLU A 81 4.37 -2.83 16.55
N VAL A 82 4.60 -1.52 16.42
CA VAL A 82 4.42 -0.58 17.54
C VAL A 82 3.05 0.08 17.58
N GLY A 83 2.19 -0.19 16.60
CA GLY A 83 0.84 0.39 16.52
C GLY A 83 0.84 1.91 16.38
N ASN A 84 1.83 2.50 15.73
CA ASN A 84 2.01 3.95 15.63
C ASN A 84 1.99 4.41 14.17
N ARG A 85 1.58 5.68 13.96
CA ARG A 85 1.60 6.32 12.66
C ARG A 85 3.02 6.46 12.09
N ILE A 86 4.00 6.67 12.95
CA ILE A 86 5.42 6.85 12.60
C ILE A 86 6.24 5.64 13.02
N ASN A 87 7.34 5.43 12.34
CA ASN A 87 8.29 4.37 12.63
C ASN A 87 9.14 4.66 13.90
N PRO A 88 9.86 3.66 14.43
CA PRO A 88 10.78 3.84 15.56
C PRO A 88 11.88 4.89 15.35
N ASP A 89 12.22 5.20 14.09
CA ASP A 89 13.14 6.28 13.70
C ASP A 89 12.49 7.68 13.66
N HIS A 90 11.25 7.80 14.17
CA HIS A 90 10.44 9.01 14.24
C HIS A 90 10.05 9.61 12.87
N LEU A 91 10.09 8.83 11.81
CA LEU A 91 9.73 9.25 10.46
C LEU A 91 8.40 8.61 10.01
N ALA A 92 7.63 9.35 9.21
CA ALA A 92 6.40 8.85 8.59
C ALA A 92 6.71 8.33 7.18
N LEU A 93 6.37 7.06 6.88
CA LEU A 93 6.70 6.44 5.60
C LEU A 93 6.19 7.25 4.40
N ASN A 94 4.94 7.70 4.43
CA ASN A 94 4.35 8.51 3.34
C ASN A 94 4.80 9.98 3.36
N ARG A 95 6.06 10.22 3.75
CA ARG A 95 6.82 11.48 3.62
C ARG A 95 8.27 11.22 3.22
N ARG A 96 8.59 9.97 2.88
CA ARG A 96 9.97 9.55 2.60
C ARG A 96 10.18 8.93 1.23
N PHE A 97 9.11 8.80 0.42
CA PHE A 97 9.24 8.33 -0.96
C PHE A 97 10.03 9.31 -1.83
N PRO A 98 10.86 8.83 -2.78
CA PRO A 98 11.07 7.45 -3.21
C PRO A 98 12.03 6.63 -2.31
N GLY A 99 12.49 7.19 -1.20
CA GLY A 99 13.38 6.52 -0.27
C GLY A 99 14.87 6.61 -0.61
N ASN A 100 15.70 6.11 0.30
CA ASN A 100 17.15 6.06 0.16
C ASN A 100 17.69 4.79 0.83
N ILE A 101 18.45 3.97 0.11
CA ILE A 101 19.02 2.72 0.62
C ILE A 101 20.02 2.95 1.79
N SER A 102 20.70 4.11 1.81
CA SER A 102 21.64 4.50 2.86
C SER A 102 21.02 5.41 3.91
N GLY A 103 19.69 5.62 3.86
CA GLY A 103 18.96 6.44 4.81
C GLY A 103 18.57 5.70 6.09
N PHE A 104 17.69 6.33 6.87
CA PHE A 104 17.08 5.72 8.05
C PHE A 104 16.18 4.52 7.65
N LEU A 105 15.72 3.75 8.63
CA LEU A 105 14.85 2.59 8.40
C LEU A 105 13.66 2.92 7.51
N THR A 106 12.98 4.04 7.78
CA THR A 106 11.82 4.49 6.98
C THR A 106 12.20 4.81 5.53
N ASP A 107 13.39 5.40 5.30
CA ASP A 107 13.89 5.65 3.94
C ASP A 107 14.18 4.34 3.19
N GLN A 108 14.72 3.34 3.88
CA GLN A 108 15.02 2.04 3.31
C GLN A 108 13.73 1.28 2.97
N ILE A 109 12.68 1.39 3.79
CA ILE A 109 11.34 0.83 3.49
C ILE A 109 10.76 1.47 2.23
N ALA A 110 10.76 2.81 2.16
CA ALA A 110 10.27 3.54 0.98
C ALA A 110 11.04 3.13 -0.28
N ARG A 111 12.38 3.00 -0.18
CA ARG A 111 13.24 2.57 -1.29
C ARG A 111 12.94 1.14 -1.75
N ALA A 112 12.72 0.21 -0.81
CA ALA A 112 12.38 -1.18 -1.11
C ALA A 112 11.02 -1.26 -1.81
N LEU A 113 10.00 -0.55 -1.32
CA LEU A 113 8.69 -0.50 -1.97
C LEU A 113 8.81 0.01 -3.41
N VAL A 114 9.45 1.14 -3.64
CA VAL A 114 9.52 1.76 -4.96
C VAL A 114 10.47 1.02 -5.91
N GLY A 115 11.55 0.45 -5.39
CA GLY A 115 12.62 -0.15 -6.20
C GLY A 115 12.50 -1.66 -6.41
N GLU A 116 11.68 -2.35 -5.62
CA GLU A 116 11.59 -3.81 -5.69
C GLU A 116 10.15 -4.34 -5.76
N VAL A 117 9.17 -3.57 -5.27
CA VAL A 117 7.77 -3.99 -5.22
C VAL A 117 6.94 -3.33 -6.32
N LEU A 118 7.11 -2.02 -6.50
CA LEU A 118 6.31 -1.20 -7.41
C LEU A 118 6.99 -0.99 -8.78
N VAL A 119 7.92 -1.85 -9.15
CA VAL A 119 8.59 -1.79 -10.45
C VAL A 119 7.67 -2.36 -11.52
N GLY A 120 7.41 -1.56 -12.57
CA GLY A 120 6.63 -2.00 -13.73
C GLY A 120 5.13 -2.15 -13.47
N VAL A 121 4.60 -1.58 -12.38
CA VAL A 121 3.16 -1.53 -12.17
C VAL A 121 2.53 -0.36 -12.95
N ASP A 122 1.34 -0.57 -13.47
CA ASP A 122 0.56 0.44 -14.17
C ASP A 122 -0.31 1.26 -13.21
N CYS A 123 -0.73 0.63 -12.10
CA CYS A 123 -1.62 1.23 -11.12
C CYS A 123 -1.27 0.80 -9.69
N ILE A 124 -1.45 1.71 -8.73
CA ILE A 124 -1.31 1.46 -7.30
C ILE A 124 -2.65 1.76 -6.62
N LEU A 125 -3.14 0.79 -5.85
CA LEU A 125 -4.23 0.97 -4.90
C LEU A 125 -3.64 1.01 -3.49
N ASP A 126 -3.48 2.22 -2.92
CA ASP A 126 -2.95 2.43 -1.58
C ASP A 126 -4.11 2.55 -0.58
N LEU A 127 -4.41 1.46 0.10
CA LEU A 127 -5.56 1.36 1.01
C LEU A 127 -5.27 2.04 2.34
N HIS A 128 -6.03 3.07 2.63
CA HIS A 128 -6.02 3.77 3.90
C HIS A 128 -7.35 3.63 4.65
N SER A 129 -7.32 3.92 5.93
CA SER A 129 -8.51 3.98 6.77
C SER A 129 -8.43 5.14 7.74
N GLY A 130 -9.55 5.51 8.34
CA GLY A 130 -9.55 6.39 9.50
C GLY A 130 -8.82 5.78 10.69
N THR A 131 -8.79 6.51 11.80
CA THR A 131 -8.25 6.05 13.08
C THR A 131 -9.35 5.36 13.92
N PRO A 132 -9.03 4.72 15.05
CA PRO A 132 -10.04 4.18 15.94
C PRO A 132 -11.08 5.20 16.43
N SER A 133 -10.77 6.49 16.39
CA SER A 133 -11.67 7.58 16.83
C SER A 133 -12.32 8.34 15.67
N MET A 134 -11.98 8.06 14.41
CA MET A 134 -12.46 8.83 13.25
C MET A 134 -12.64 7.95 12.03
N ALA A 135 -13.86 7.85 11.53
CA ALA A 135 -14.16 7.20 10.25
C ALA A 135 -13.99 8.19 9.10
N LEU A 136 -13.48 7.69 7.96
CA LEU A 136 -13.27 8.44 6.73
C LEU A 136 -14.02 7.76 5.58
N TRP A 137 -14.47 8.55 4.58
CA TRP A 137 -15.28 8.08 3.45
C TRP A 137 -15.03 8.93 2.20
N TYR A 138 -13.81 8.88 1.64
CA TYR A 138 -13.47 9.58 0.41
C TYR A 138 -12.28 8.93 -0.30
N THR A 139 -12.04 9.33 -1.53
CA THR A 139 -10.86 8.95 -2.31
C THR A 139 -10.09 10.19 -2.70
N TYR A 140 -8.76 10.16 -2.59
CA TYR A 140 -7.92 11.20 -3.15
C TYR A 140 -7.69 10.98 -4.63
N ASP A 141 -7.81 12.06 -5.42
CA ASP A 141 -7.39 12.13 -6.81
C ASP A 141 -6.00 12.77 -6.92
N PHE A 142 -5.10 12.07 -7.61
CA PHE A 142 -3.75 12.54 -7.90
C PHE A 142 -3.54 12.82 -9.39
N GLY A 143 -4.60 13.23 -10.09
CA GLY A 143 -4.56 13.63 -11.49
C GLY A 143 -5.11 12.58 -12.46
N ASP A 144 -5.81 11.57 -11.95
CA ASP A 144 -6.55 10.59 -12.73
C ASP A 144 -7.95 10.41 -12.13
N LEU A 145 -8.84 11.30 -12.52
CA LEU A 145 -10.21 11.33 -11.99
C LEU A 145 -11.02 10.08 -12.37
N GLU A 146 -10.74 9.48 -13.52
CA GLU A 146 -11.42 8.25 -13.96
C GLU A 146 -11.05 7.10 -13.01
N LEU A 147 -9.75 6.91 -12.76
CA LEU A 147 -9.26 5.91 -11.81
C LEU A 147 -9.77 6.20 -10.39
N SER A 148 -9.69 7.45 -9.93
CA SER A 148 -10.13 7.85 -8.58
C SER A 148 -11.63 7.62 -8.37
N SER A 149 -12.43 7.76 -9.42
CA SER A 149 -13.88 7.50 -9.42
C SER A 149 -14.22 6.01 -9.53
N ALA A 150 -13.28 5.14 -9.89
CA ALA A 150 -13.51 3.71 -10.07
C ALA A 150 -13.89 3.00 -8.75
N PHE A 151 -13.62 3.57 -7.59
CA PHE A 151 -14.10 3.09 -6.30
C PHE A 151 -15.62 3.31 -6.10
N GLY A 152 -16.24 4.07 -6.99
CA GLY A 152 -17.66 4.05 -7.36
C GLY A 152 -18.59 4.89 -6.48
N TYR A 153 -18.48 4.85 -5.16
CA TYR A 153 -19.44 5.49 -4.24
C TYR A 153 -18.81 6.42 -3.19
N LEU A 154 -17.50 6.58 -3.24
CA LEU A 154 -16.82 7.52 -2.36
C LEU A 154 -16.72 8.90 -3.04
N PRO A 155 -16.91 10.00 -2.29
CA PRO A 155 -16.55 11.32 -2.77
C PRO A 155 -15.08 11.37 -3.18
N VAL A 156 -14.81 12.00 -4.32
CA VAL A 156 -13.44 12.22 -4.80
C VAL A 156 -13.02 13.63 -4.41
N ILE A 157 -11.86 13.75 -3.77
CA ILE A 157 -11.27 15.04 -3.39
C ILE A 157 -9.89 15.17 -4.01
N GLU A 158 -9.50 16.38 -4.36
CA GLU A 158 -8.18 16.65 -4.94
C GLU A 158 -7.07 16.33 -3.94
N GLY A 159 -6.14 15.48 -4.35
CA GLY A 159 -4.96 15.11 -3.58
C GLY A 159 -3.91 16.22 -3.62
N GLN A 160 -3.29 16.52 -2.49
CA GLN A 160 -2.18 17.45 -2.45
C GLN A 160 -0.87 16.75 -2.78
N HIS A 161 -0.19 17.20 -3.82
CA HIS A 161 1.16 16.75 -4.15
C HIS A 161 2.17 17.36 -3.17
N SER A 162 2.67 16.56 -2.24
CA SER A 162 3.72 16.98 -1.31
C SER A 162 4.95 16.11 -1.49
N PRO A 163 6.16 16.68 -1.41
CA PRO A 163 7.39 15.89 -1.48
C PRO A 163 7.39 14.72 -0.49
N GLY A 164 7.84 13.57 -0.96
CA GLY A 164 7.93 12.37 -0.14
C GLY A 164 6.63 11.56 0.01
N GLN A 165 5.53 11.97 -0.59
CA GLN A 165 4.32 11.15 -0.68
C GLN A 165 4.40 10.14 -1.82
N LEU A 166 3.81 8.96 -1.62
CA LEU A 166 3.71 7.93 -2.67
C LEU A 166 2.92 8.46 -3.87
N GLY A 167 1.83 9.22 -3.63
CA GLY A 167 1.04 9.83 -4.70
C GLY A 167 1.84 10.75 -5.62
N THR A 168 2.70 11.60 -5.04
CA THR A 168 3.59 12.47 -5.82
C THR A 168 4.54 11.64 -6.68
N VAL A 169 5.18 10.61 -6.10
CA VAL A 169 6.12 9.76 -6.83
C VAL A 169 5.43 8.92 -7.90
N ALA A 170 4.21 8.44 -7.66
CA ALA A 170 3.42 7.72 -8.65
C ALA A 170 3.10 8.61 -9.86
N THR A 171 2.59 9.83 -9.62
CA THR A 171 2.29 10.81 -10.67
C THR A 171 3.54 11.18 -11.49
N GLU A 172 4.67 11.45 -10.83
CA GLU A 172 5.96 11.75 -11.50
C GLU A 172 6.44 10.60 -12.40
N ARG A 173 6.03 9.37 -12.14
CA ARG A 173 6.38 8.18 -12.91
C ARG A 173 5.32 7.78 -13.93
N GLY A 174 4.20 8.49 -14.01
CA GLY A 174 3.09 8.14 -14.88
C GLY A 174 2.36 6.87 -14.45
N VAL A 175 2.42 6.51 -13.16
CA VAL A 175 1.71 5.38 -12.56
C VAL A 175 0.39 5.88 -11.97
N GLY A 176 -0.72 5.25 -12.33
CA GLY A 176 -2.02 5.57 -11.75
C GLY A 176 -2.05 5.31 -10.24
N LEU A 177 -2.64 6.21 -9.45
CA LEU A 177 -2.80 6.01 -8.01
C LEU A 177 -4.25 6.21 -7.59
N LEU A 178 -4.82 5.18 -6.98
CA LEU A 178 -6.09 5.21 -6.29
C LEU A 178 -5.83 5.14 -4.79
N LEU A 179 -6.23 6.18 -4.04
CA LEU A 179 -5.98 6.28 -2.61
C LEU A 179 -7.30 6.50 -1.86
N PRO A 180 -8.06 5.43 -1.54
CA PRO A 180 -9.24 5.54 -0.71
C PRO A 180 -8.87 5.65 0.77
N GLU A 181 -9.50 6.58 1.46
CA GLU A 181 -9.57 6.69 2.91
C GLU A 181 -10.95 6.18 3.33
N TRP A 182 -11.03 4.95 3.80
CA TRP A 182 -12.30 4.28 4.03
C TRP A 182 -12.38 3.58 5.38
N GLY A 183 -13.49 3.79 6.08
CA GLY A 183 -13.72 3.21 7.40
C GLY A 183 -12.90 3.89 8.48
N GLY A 184 -12.60 3.18 9.52
CA GLY A 184 -12.02 3.66 10.78
C GLY A 184 -12.91 3.31 11.94
N ALA A 185 -12.69 3.90 13.11
CA ALA A 185 -13.37 3.55 14.34
C ALA A 185 -13.13 2.07 14.74
N THR A 186 -14.03 1.42 15.44
CA THR A 186 -13.84 0.07 15.96
C THR A 186 -14.24 -0.99 14.93
N LEU A 187 -13.61 -2.16 14.98
CA LEU A 187 -13.92 -3.35 14.16
C LEU A 187 -15.40 -3.78 14.19
N THR A 188 -16.16 -3.34 15.19
CA THR A 188 -17.57 -3.66 15.39
C THR A 188 -18.54 -2.99 14.41
N GLN A 189 -18.07 -2.09 13.55
CA GLN A 189 -18.93 -1.40 12.57
C GLN A 189 -19.01 -2.13 11.21
N PHE A 190 -18.38 -3.29 11.06
CA PHE A 190 -18.30 -4.05 9.79
C PHE A 190 -18.92 -5.45 9.86
N THR A 191 -19.77 -5.72 10.84
CA THR A 191 -20.56 -6.97 10.94
C THR A 191 -21.99 -6.77 10.44
#